data_e060e11972f401000c33153f34c359ad
#
_entry.id   e060e11972f401000c33153f34c359ad
#
_cell.length_a   1.000
_cell.length_b   1.000
_cell.length_c   1.000
_cell.angle_alpha   90.00
_cell.angle_beta   90.00
_cell.angle_gamma   90.00
#
_symmetry.space_group_name_H-M   'P 1'
#
loop_
_entity.id
_entity.type
_entity.pdbx_description
1 polymer ?
#
loop_
_entity_poly.entity_id
_entity_poly.type
_entity_poly.pdbx_seq_one_letter_code
_entity_poly.pdbx_strand_id
1 'polypeptide(L)'
;MNAAIANAVVSAHGLRKAYKNKLALDNTSFEIEAGRIIGLIGPNGAGKTTALKAILGLTPFEGQLKVLGLDPRKDRDELMKEVCFIADVAVLPRWIKVKEAIDFVAGVHPRFDRAKCERFIANTQLKPNLRVREMSK
;
A
#
# COMPACT_ATOMS: atom_id res chain seq x y z
N MET A 1 -27.85 1.96 14.97
CA MET A 1 -26.73 1.31 14.24
C MET A 1 -26.39 2.19 13.04
N ASN A 2 -25.24 2.83 13.09
CA ASN A 2 -24.89 3.91 12.16
C ASN A 2 -24.65 3.38 10.73
N ALA A 3 -25.39 3.94 9.76
CA ALA A 3 -25.19 3.70 8.33
C ALA A 3 -23.79 4.10 7.81
N ALA A 4 -23.00 4.80 8.61
CA ALA A 4 -21.61 5.21 8.27
C ALA A 4 -20.62 4.04 8.21
N ILE A 5 -20.89 2.92 8.87
CA ILE A 5 -19.96 1.77 8.91
C ILE A 5 -20.00 0.96 7.60
N ALA A 6 -21.03 1.11 6.79
CA ALA A 6 -21.23 0.30 5.57
C ALA A 6 -20.31 0.72 4.39
N ASN A 7 -19.59 1.85 4.46
CA ASN A 7 -18.80 2.36 3.34
C ASN A 7 -17.32 2.62 3.66
N ALA A 8 -16.85 2.25 4.86
CA ALA A 8 -15.46 2.42 5.25
C ALA A 8 -14.58 1.37 4.58
N VAL A 9 -13.61 1.80 3.78
CA VAL A 9 -12.57 0.93 3.21
C VAL A 9 -11.42 0.65 4.19
N VAL A 10 -11.21 1.55 5.16
CA VAL A 10 -10.32 1.32 6.31
C VAL A 10 -11.03 1.75 7.57
N SER A 11 -11.05 0.90 8.58
CA SER A 11 -11.57 1.21 9.92
C SER A 11 -10.53 0.77 10.95
N ALA A 12 -10.07 1.71 11.75
CA ALA A 12 -9.04 1.53 12.76
C ALA A 12 -9.54 2.02 14.13
N HIS A 13 -9.42 1.19 15.17
CA HIS A 13 -9.81 1.52 16.52
C HIS A 13 -8.72 1.12 17.51
N GLY A 14 -8.24 2.12 18.26
CA GLY A 14 -7.26 1.93 19.31
C GLY A 14 -5.94 1.31 18.83
N LEU A 15 -5.50 1.66 17.62
CA LEU A 15 -4.24 1.13 17.11
C LEU A 15 -3.08 1.55 17.97
N ARG A 16 -2.26 0.57 18.35
CA ARG A 16 -1.03 0.78 19.12
C ARG A 16 0.12 0.02 18.50
N LYS A 17 1.26 0.70 18.37
CA LYS A 17 2.51 0.11 17.91
C LYS A 17 3.70 0.76 18.56
N ALA A 18 4.50 -0.05 19.23
CA ALA A 18 5.80 0.36 19.78
C ALA A 18 6.94 -0.33 19.02
N TYR A 19 8.05 0.39 18.86
CA TYR A 19 9.33 -0.12 18.40
C TYR A 19 10.36 0.10 19.52
N LYS A 20 10.80 -0.97 20.17
CA LYS A 20 11.69 -0.88 21.34
C LYS A 20 11.12 0.13 22.36
N ASN A 21 11.74 1.31 22.48
CA ASN A 21 11.37 2.34 23.44
C ASN A 21 10.57 3.49 22.81
N LYS A 22 10.16 3.38 21.53
CA LYS A 22 9.42 4.43 20.85
C LYS A 22 8.00 3.96 20.51
N LEU A 23 7.02 4.66 21.07
CA LEU A 23 5.62 4.50 20.71
C LEU A 23 5.38 5.20 19.38
N ALA A 24 5.03 4.44 18.33
CA ALA A 24 4.82 4.96 16.98
C ALA A 24 3.34 5.20 16.67
N LEU A 25 2.45 4.38 17.24
CA LEU A 25 1.01 4.59 17.24
C LEU A 25 0.53 4.44 18.68
N ASP A 26 -0.26 5.39 19.16
CA ASP A 26 -0.82 5.38 20.50
C ASP A 26 -2.31 5.62 20.43
N ASN A 27 -3.09 4.59 20.74
CA ASN A 27 -4.56 4.61 20.76
C ASN A 27 -5.18 5.33 19.55
N THR A 28 -4.61 5.11 18.37
CA THR A 28 -4.98 5.81 17.13
C THR A 28 -6.23 5.21 16.52
N SER A 29 -7.26 6.03 16.29
CA SER A 29 -8.50 5.61 15.66
C SER A 29 -8.84 6.52 14.49
N PHE A 30 -9.27 5.93 13.36
CA PHE A 30 -9.70 6.65 12.17
C PHE A 30 -10.53 5.75 11.25
N GLU A 31 -11.28 6.39 10.37
CA GLU A 31 -12.02 5.72 9.30
C GLU A 31 -11.73 6.40 7.96
N ILE A 32 -11.66 5.61 6.90
CA ILE A 32 -11.50 6.08 5.52
C ILE A 32 -12.65 5.49 4.70
N GLU A 33 -13.45 6.36 4.12
CA GLU A 33 -14.55 5.99 3.24
C GLU A 33 -14.07 5.68 1.82
N ALA A 34 -14.83 4.88 1.09
CA ALA A 34 -14.61 4.63 -0.32
C ALA A 34 -14.66 5.92 -1.16
N GLY A 35 -13.90 5.97 -2.25
CA GLY A 35 -13.88 7.10 -3.18
C GLY A 35 -13.19 8.36 -2.66
N ARG A 36 -12.47 8.30 -1.55
CA ARG A 36 -11.73 9.44 -0.99
C ARG A 36 -10.24 9.40 -1.33
N ILE A 37 -9.66 10.56 -1.53
CA ILE A 37 -8.21 10.78 -1.55
C ILE A 37 -7.82 11.35 -0.19
N ILE A 38 -6.98 10.64 0.54
CA ILE A 38 -6.59 11.01 1.90
C ILE A 38 -5.12 11.40 1.93
N GLY A 39 -4.82 12.59 2.46
CA GLY A 39 -3.48 13.05 2.78
C GLY A 39 -3.10 12.71 4.22
N LEU A 40 -1.97 12.01 4.41
CA LEU A 40 -1.42 11.72 5.73
C LEU A 40 -0.28 12.69 6.03
N ILE A 41 -0.56 13.71 6.84
CA ILE A 41 0.34 14.83 7.13
C ILE A 41 0.84 14.75 8.57
N GLY A 42 2.08 15.14 8.80
CA GLY A 42 2.69 15.20 10.13
C GLY A 42 4.22 15.17 10.06
N PRO A 43 4.90 15.49 11.18
CA PRO A 43 6.36 15.50 11.26
C PRO A 43 6.96 14.11 11.06
N ASN A 44 8.27 14.05 10.82
CA ASN A 44 8.99 12.78 10.78
C ASN A 44 8.91 12.08 12.15
N GLY A 45 8.56 10.80 12.12
CA GLY A 45 8.36 10.02 13.33
C GLY A 45 6.95 10.07 13.94
N ALA A 46 6.00 10.79 13.31
CA ALA A 46 4.59 10.83 13.76
C ALA A 46 3.79 9.53 13.52
N GLY A 47 4.43 8.44 13.10
CA GLY A 47 3.74 7.16 12.91
C GLY A 47 3.12 6.94 11.52
N LYS A 48 3.21 7.90 10.58
CA LYS A 48 2.61 7.81 9.23
C LYS A 48 2.93 6.49 8.51
N THR A 49 4.22 6.20 8.36
CA THR A 49 4.68 4.97 7.71
C THR A 49 4.29 3.72 8.50
N THR A 50 4.21 3.81 9.83
CA THR A 50 3.77 2.70 10.68
C THR A 50 2.29 2.41 10.46
N ALA A 51 1.43 3.44 10.37
CA ALA A 51 0.02 3.26 10.04
C ALA A 51 -0.17 2.63 8.66
N LEU A 52 0.53 3.10 7.63
CA LEU A 52 0.50 2.49 6.29
C LEU A 52 0.96 1.03 6.31
N LYS A 53 2.05 0.72 7.03
CA LYS A 53 2.52 -0.67 7.17
C LYS A 53 1.51 -1.56 7.92
N ALA A 54 0.80 -1.02 8.91
CA ALA A 54 -0.26 -1.75 9.61
C ALA A 54 -1.43 -2.07 8.66
N ILE A 55 -1.89 -1.08 7.88
CA ILE A 55 -2.94 -1.24 6.86
C ILE A 55 -2.60 -2.34 5.85
N LEU A 56 -1.31 -2.45 5.48
CA LEU A 56 -0.82 -3.46 4.53
C LEU A 56 -0.47 -4.81 5.18
N GLY A 57 -0.65 -4.97 6.50
CA GLY A 57 -0.24 -6.18 7.21
C GLY A 57 1.28 -6.42 7.23
N LEU A 58 2.08 -5.35 7.06
CA LEU A 58 3.55 -5.42 7.02
C LEU A 58 4.21 -5.19 8.39
N THR A 59 3.44 -4.88 9.42
CA THR A 59 3.92 -4.75 10.80
C THR A 59 2.85 -5.23 11.78
N PRO A 60 3.21 -5.95 12.84
CA PRO A 60 2.27 -6.30 13.89
C PRO A 60 1.86 -5.03 14.67
N PHE A 61 0.62 -5.02 15.12
CA PHE A 61 0.00 -3.94 15.89
C PHE A 61 -1.01 -4.51 16.89
N GLU A 62 -1.35 -3.72 17.90
CA GLU A 62 -2.45 -3.95 18.84
C GLU A 62 -3.66 -3.11 18.42
N GLY A 63 -4.85 -3.47 18.89
CA GLY A 63 -6.09 -2.81 18.53
C GLY A 63 -6.82 -3.51 17.37
N GLN A 64 -7.82 -2.83 16.82
CA GLN A 64 -8.64 -3.34 15.74
C GLN A 64 -8.34 -2.59 14.43
N LEU A 65 -8.15 -3.32 13.36
CA LEU A 65 -7.98 -2.77 12.02
C LEU A 65 -8.67 -3.67 11.01
N LYS A 66 -9.51 -3.06 10.19
CA LYS A 66 -10.14 -3.69 9.04
C LYS A 66 -9.82 -2.88 7.79
N VAL A 67 -9.45 -3.56 6.72
CA VAL A 67 -9.21 -2.98 5.41
C VAL A 67 -10.04 -3.78 4.41
N LEU A 68 -10.99 -3.15 3.75
CA LEU A 68 -12.00 -3.81 2.91
C LEU A 68 -12.73 -4.95 3.64
N GLY A 69 -12.96 -4.79 4.94
CA GLY A 69 -13.56 -5.81 5.80
C GLY A 69 -12.60 -6.91 6.28
N LEU A 70 -11.38 -7.00 5.75
CA LEU A 70 -10.37 -7.99 6.08
C LEU A 70 -9.48 -7.54 7.26
N ASP A 71 -8.99 -8.48 8.06
CA ASP A 71 -7.97 -8.21 9.09
C ASP A 71 -6.56 -8.38 8.46
N PRO A 72 -5.76 -7.30 8.33
CA PRO A 72 -4.46 -7.37 7.67
C PRO A 72 -3.47 -8.36 8.30
N ARG A 73 -3.69 -8.78 9.56
CA ARG A 73 -2.84 -9.77 10.26
C ARG A 73 -3.15 -11.21 9.87
N LYS A 74 -4.40 -11.47 9.46
CA LYS A 74 -4.92 -12.81 9.19
C LYS A 74 -5.15 -13.06 7.70
N ASP A 75 -5.71 -12.05 7.04
CA ASP A 75 -6.23 -12.15 5.67
C ASP A 75 -5.32 -11.42 4.67
N ARG A 76 -4.02 -11.32 4.97
CA ARG A 76 -3.07 -10.49 4.19
C ARG A 76 -3.01 -10.90 2.72
N ASP A 77 -3.04 -12.20 2.42
CA ASP A 77 -2.95 -12.70 1.04
C ASP A 77 -4.16 -12.27 0.21
N GLU A 78 -5.35 -12.31 0.80
CA GLU A 78 -6.58 -11.82 0.14
C GLU A 78 -6.56 -10.30 0.02
N LEU A 79 -6.11 -9.60 1.07
CA LEU A 79 -5.99 -8.16 1.07
C LEU A 79 -5.05 -7.66 -0.05
N MET A 80 -3.92 -8.32 -0.28
CA MET A 80 -2.95 -7.93 -1.29
C MET A 80 -3.45 -8.10 -2.73
N LYS A 81 -4.52 -8.84 -2.97
CA LYS A 81 -5.21 -8.90 -4.27
C LYS A 81 -6.02 -7.64 -4.57
N GLU A 82 -6.38 -6.89 -3.54
CA GLU A 82 -7.26 -5.71 -3.62
C GLU A 82 -6.53 -4.38 -3.43
N VAL A 83 -5.32 -4.40 -2.87
CA VAL A 83 -4.57 -3.21 -2.46
C VAL A 83 -3.26 -3.11 -3.23
N CYS A 84 -2.95 -1.91 -3.71
CA CYS A 84 -1.66 -1.59 -4.31
C CYS A 84 -0.89 -0.63 -3.39
N PHE A 85 0.40 -0.89 -3.22
CA PHE A 85 1.31 -0.01 -2.48
C PHE A 85 2.45 0.48 -3.38
N ILE A 86 2.60 1.80 -3.46
CA ILE A 86 3.73 2.43 -4.16
C ILE A 86 4.65 3.00 -3.08
N ALA A 87 5.84 2.41 -2.95
CA ALA A 87 6.83 2.86 -1.98
C ALA A 87 7.55 4.13 -2.44
N ASP A 88 7.93 4.98 -1.49
CA ASP A 88 8.71 6.20 -1.75
C ASP A 88 10.14 5.90 -2.24
N VAL A 89 10.74 4.83 -1.76
CA VAL A 89 12.06 4.37 -2.21
C VAL A 89 11.93 3.33 -3.32
N ALA A 90 12.82 3.41 -4.31
CA ALA A 90 12.89 2.46 -5.42
C ALA A 90 13.04 1.02 -4.90
N VAL A 91 12.00 0.22 -5.07
CA VAL A 91 11.96 -1.20 -4.64
C VAL A 91 12.44 -2.13 -5.74
N LEU A 92 12.40 -1.65 -7.00
CA LEU A 92 12.82 -2.46 -8.14
C LEU A 92 14.35 -2.53 -8.23
N PRO A 93 14.91 -3.70 -8.52
CA PRO A 93 16.34 -3.85 -8.78
C PRO A 93 16.79 -2.92 -9.90
N ARG A 94 17.88 -2.21 -9.70
CA ARG A 94 18.39 -1.23 -10.67
C ARG A 94 18.78 -1.82 -12.03
N TRP A 95 19.07 -3.12 -12.08
CA TRP A 95 19.47 -3.85 -13.29
C TRP A 95 18.31 -4.36 -14.12
N ILE A 96 17.10 -4.52 -13.53
CA ILE A 96 15.92 -5.07 -14.23
C ILE A 96 15.45 -4.12 -15.33
N LYS A 97 15.00 -4.69 -16.44
CA LYS A 97 14.37 -3.94 -17.54
C LYS A 97 12.89 -3.69 -17.28
N VAL A 98 12.34 -2.65 -17.88
CA VAL A 98 10.90 -2.32 -17.78
C VAL A 98 10.04 -3.53 -18.16
N LYS A 99 10.35 -4.19 -19.29
CA LYS A 99 9.64 -5.40 -19.72
C LYS A 99 9.68 -6.51 -18.66
N GLU A 100 10.85 -6.80 -18.11
CA GLU A 100 11.02 -7.85 -17.10
C GLU A 100 10.25 -7.54 -15.81
N ALA A 101 10.21 -6.28 -15.39
CA ALA A 101 9.43 -5.85 -14.24
C ALA A 101 7.92 -6.03 -14.47
N ILE A 102 7.45 -5.69 -15.68
CA ILE A 102 6.03 -5.88 -16.06
C ILE A 102 5.69 -7.37 -16.10
N ASP A 103 6.53 -8.18 -16.72
CA ASP A 103 6.33 -9.63 -16.82
C ASP A 103 6.27 -10.27 -15.42
N PHE A 104 7.15 -9.84 -14.51
CA PHE A 104 7.14 -10.28 -13.13
C PHE A 104 5.82 -9.94 -12.41
N VAL A 105 5.39 -8.68 -12.47
CA VAL A 105 4.14 -8.25 -11.82
C VAL A 105 2.93 -8.97 -12.43
N ALA A 106 2.90 -9.12 -13.75
CA ALA A 106 1.84 -9.87 -14.44
C ALA A 106 1.77 -11.35 -14.02
N GLY A 107 2.92 -11.93 -13.66
CA GLY A 107 2.98 -13.32 -13.19
C GLY A 107 2.56 -13.52 -11.73
N VAL A 108 2.67 -12.48 -10.89
CA VAL A 108 2.41 -12.61 -9.45
C VAL A 108 1.09 -11.96 -9.00
N HIS A 109 0.57 -10.99 -9.74
CA HIS A 109 -0.63 -10.27 -9.34
C HIS A 109 -1.83 -10.69 -10.18
N PRO A 110 -2.85 -11.37 -9.61
CA PRO A 110 -3.96 -11.96 -10.35
C PRO A 110 -4.85 -10.93 -11.10
N ARG A 111 -4.85 -9.68 -10.66
CA ARG A 111 -5.63 -8.58 -11.26
C ARG A 111 -4.79 -7.63 -12.11
N PHE A 112 -3.58 -8.02 -12.51
CA PHE A 112 -2.76 -7.18 -13.37
C PHE A 112 -3.34 -7.12 -14.78
N ASP A 113 -3.71 -5.91 -15.22
CA ASP A 113 -4.17 -5.64 -16.57
C ASP A 113 -2.98 -5.21 -17.45
N ARG A 114 -2.41 -6.16 -18.18
CA ARG A 114 -1.28 -5.92 -19.08
C ARG A 114 -1.63 -4.91 -20.18
N ALA A 115 -2.80 -5.03 -20.78
CA ALA A 115 -3.20 -4.14 -21.86
C ALA A 115 -3.34 -2.69 -21.38
N LYS A 116 -3.87 -2.50 -20.16
CA LYS A 116 -3.92 -1.18 -19.51
C LYS A 116 -2.53 -0.64 -19.22
N CYS A 117 -1.63 -1.47 -18.70
CA CYS A 117 -0.24 -1.10 -18.43
C CYS A 117 0.48 -0.66 -19.72
N GLU A 118 0.35 -1.41 -20.79
CA GLU A 118 0.96 -1.10 -22.09
C GLU A 118 0.42 0.20 -22.68
N ARG A 119 -0.89 0.46 -22.58
CA ARG A 119 -1.48 1.77 -22.98
C ARG A 119 -0.91 2.94 -22.20
N PHE A 120 -0.71 2.79 -20.87
CA PHE A 120 -0.07 3.85 -20.07
C PHE A 120 1.38 4.08 -20.48
N ILE A 121 2.15 3.01 -20.67
CA ILE A 121 3.56 3.10 -21.06
C ILE A 121 3.72 3.72 -22.46
N ALA A 122 2.84 3.41 -23.40
CA ALA A 122 2.86 3.97 -24.75
C ALA A 122 2.79 5.51 -24.77
N ASN A 123 2.19 6.12 -23.75
CA ASN A 123 2.11 7.58 -23.58
C ASN A 123 3.32 8.17 -22.82
N THR A 124 4.34 7.39 -22.55
CA THR A 124 5.56 7.78 -21.84
C THR A 124 6.80 7.56 -22.70
N GLN A 125 7.95 8.01 -22.19
CA GLN A 125 9.25 7.72 -22.83
C GLN A 125 9.85 6.38 -22.36
N LEU A 126 9.11 5.58 -21.60
CA LEU A 126 9.58 4.29 -21.09
C LEU A 126 9.64 3.26 -22.21
N LYS A 127 10.84 2.85 -22.56
CA LYS A 127 11.07 1.78 -23.55
C LYS A 127 11.17 0.42 -22.84
N PRO A 128 10.67 -0.67 -23.44
CA PRO A 128 10.69 -2.01 -22.82
C PRO A 128 12.07 -2.48 -22.38
N ASN A 129 13.12 -2.10 -23.10
CA ASN A 129 14.51 -2.49 -22.84
C ASN A 129 15.25 -1.54 -21.89
N LEU A 130 14.63 -0.41 -21.50
CA LEU A 130 15.24 0.53 -20.56
C LEU A 130 15.37 -0.12 -19.18
N ARG A 131 16.51 0.05 -18.53
CA ARG A 131 16.74 -0.45 -17.18
C ARG A 131 16.29 0.58 -16.14
N VAL A 132 15.87 0.08 -14.97
CA VAL A 132 15.42 0.93 -13.84
C VAL A 132 16.47 1.98 -13.47
N ARG A 133 17.77 1.64 -13.52
CA ARG A 133 18.87 2.61 -13.25
C ARG A 133 18.95 3.77 -14.23
N GLU A 134 18.38 3.62 -15.42
CA GLU A 134 18.40 4.61 -16.52
C GLU A 134 17.15 5.52 -16.48
N MET A 135 16.23 5.23 -15.54
CA MET A 135 15.03 6.04 -15.33
C MET A 135 15.32 7.13 -14.29
N SER A 136 14.81 8.34 -14.54
CA SER A 136 14.79 9.40 -13.53
C SER A 136 13.80 9.05 -12.40
N LYS A 137 14.10 9.55 -11.20
CA LYS A 137 13.15 9.52 -10.09
C LYS A 137 11.97 10.44 -10.36
#